data_34129c45333ffb42818859aef7742ab3
#
_entry.id   34129c45333ffb42818859aef7742ab3
#
_cell.length_a   1.000
_cell.length_b   1.000
_cell.length_c   1.000
_cell.angle_alpha   90.00
_cell.angle_beta   90.00
_cell.angle_gamma   90.00
#
_symmetry.space_group_name_H-M   'P 1'
#
loop_
_entity.id
_entity.type
_entity.pdbx_description
1 polymer ?
#
loop_
_entity_poly.entity_id
_entity_poly.type
_entity_poly.pdbx_seq_one_letter_code
_entity_poly.pdbx_strand_id
1 'polypeptide(L)'
;KLNIELKVDRSDRRLAAAVAALVREHGFESDCLITSFSYDALLEAKRIDPGLRAGLIIALALGDVSRLKLEALSVRAESLTDEMIAAAHRAGQEVHVWTVNNPRQMDRLIKRGVDNIITDQPDVLIRVRDEWARLTWSERLLLAARLILGIDG
;
A
#
# COMPACT_ATOMS: atom_id res chain seq x y z
N LYS A 1 -0.24 12.86 -6.31
CA LYS A 1 -0.03 11.46 -6.77
C LYS A 1 -1.36 10.77 -6.94
N LEU A 2 -1.45 9.85 -7.91
CA LEU A 2 -2.66 9.06 -8.17
C LEU A 2 -2.42 7.59 -7.83
N ASN A 3 -3.45 6.93 -7.32
CA ASN A 3 -3.56 5.48 -7.29
C ASN A 3 -4.66 5.08 -8.28
N ILE A 4 -4.30 4.37 -9.34
CA ILE A 4 -5.20 3.97 -10.43
C ILE A 4 -5.48 2.48 -10.30
N GLU A 5 -6.69 2.12 -9.87
CA GLU A 5 -7.10 0.73 -9.77
C GLU A 5 -7.61 0.21 -11.12
N LEU A 6 -6.98 -0.84 -11.64
CA LEU A 6 -7.46 -1.58 -12.81
C LEU A 6 -8.45 -2.66 -12.36
N LYS A 7 -9.73 -2.41 -12.57
CA LYS A 7 -10.80 -3.41 -12.40
C LYS A 7 -11.00 -4.16 -13.72
N VAL A 8 -10.18 -5.20 -13.92
CA VAL A 8 -10.24 -6.01 -15.13
C VAL A 8 -11.09 -7.25 -14.92
N ASP A 9 -11.93 -7.57 -15.91
CA ASP A 9 -12.43 -8.91 -16.11
C ASP A 9 -11.29 -9.76 -16.72
N ARG A 10 -11.24 -11.07 -16.38
CA ARG A 10 -10.13 -11.99 -16.74
C ARG A 10 -9.74 -11.99 -18.23
N SER A 11 -10.55 -11.40 -19.11
CA SER A 11 -10.36 -11.39 -20.55
C SER A 11 -9.86 -10.07 -21.13
N ASP A 12 -9.87 -8.95 -20.41
CA ASP A 12 -9.58 -7.63 -21.01
C ASP A 12 -8.20 -7.08 -20.66
N ARG A 13 -7.18 -7.55 -21.40
CA ARG A 13 -5.81 -7.00 -21.34
C ARG A 13 -5.70 -5.59 -21.92
N ARG A 14 -6.70 -5.13 -22.71
CA ARG A 14 -6.66 -3.83 -23.39
C ARG A 14 -6.72 -2.66 -22.44
N LEU A 15 -7.45 -2.82 -21.29
CA LEU A 15 -7.54 -1.77 -20.28
C LEU A 15 -6.16 -1.44 -19.67
N ALA A 16 -5.39 -2.47 -19.30
CA ALA A 16 -4.06 -2.28 -18.74
C ALA A 16 -3.12 -1.55 -19.72
N ALA A 17 -3.13 -1.96 -20.99
CA ALA A 17 -2.35 -1.33 -22.03
C ALA A 17 -2.77 0.13 -22.30
N ALA A 18 -4.09 0.38 -22.34
CA ALA A 18 -4.62 1.74 -22.59
C ALA A 18 -4.26 2.70 -21.44
N VAL A 19 -4.40 2.25 -20.18
CA VAL A 19 -4.03 3.07 -19.02
C VAL A 19 -2.53 3.33 -18.98
N ALA A 20 -1.70 2.33 -19.22
CA ALA A 20 -0.25 2.50 -19.27
C ALA A 20 0.18 3.51 -20.36
N ALA A 21 -0.42 3.41 -21.56
CA ALA A 21 -0.16 4.35 -22.64
C ALA A 21 -0.58 5.79 -22.28
N LEU A 22 -1.74 5.95 -21.64
CA LEU A 22 -2.25 7.26 -21.23
C LEU A 22 -1.36 7.90 -20.14
N VAL A 23 -0.92 7.12 -19.13
CA VAL A 23 0.00 7.60 -18.10
C VAL A 23 1.29 8.11 -18.73
N ARG A 24 1.86 7.37 -19.69
CA ARG A 24 3.07 7.76 -20.41
C ARG A 24 2.84 8.98 -21.29
N GLU A 25 1.72 9.06 -22.01
CA GLU A 25 1.38 10.22 -22.86
C GLU A 25 1.35 11.53 -22.07
N HIS A 26 0.89 11.46 -20.81
CA HIS A 26 0.82 12.62 -19.91
C HIS A 26 2.08 12.83 -19.04
N GLY A 27 3.11 12.00 -19.17
CA GLY A 27 4.33 12.09 -18.37
C GLY A 27 4.10 11.91 -16.87
N PHE A 28 3.17 11.04 -16.51
CA PHE A 28 2.67 10.90 -15.12
C PHE A 28 3.20 9.66 -14.40
N GLU A 29 4.22 8.98 -14.96
CA GLU A 29 4.76 7.72 -14.47
C GLU A 29 5.29 7.81 -13.03
N SER A 30 5.97 8.91 -12.69
CA SER A 30 6.53 9.15 -11.36
C SER A 30 5.48 9.49 -10.30
N ASP A 31 4.29 9.92 -10.72
CA ASP A 31 3.23 10.43 -9.86
C ASP A 31 2.01 9.49 -9.76
N CYS A 32 2.08 8.30 -10.35
CA CYS A 32 1.03 7.31 -10.22
C CYS A 32 1.55 5.94 -9.73
N LEU A 33 0.62 5.20 -9.13
CA LEU A 33 0.72 3.78 -8.83
C LEU A 33 -0.46 3.09 -9.51
N ILE A 34 -0.19 2.06 -10.30
CA ILE A 34 -1.26 1.23 -10.88
C ILE A 34 -1.50 0.05 -9.96
N THR A 35 -2.74 -0.15 -9.52
CA THR A 35 -3.11 -1.26 -8.65
C THR A 35 -4.16 -2.16 -9.29
N SER A 36 -4.15 -3.45 -8.95
CA SER A 36 -5.15 -4.42 -9.41
C SER A 36 -5.17 -5.66 -8.52
N PHE A 37 -6.30 -6.36 -8.48
CA PHE A 37 -6.38 -7.74 -8.00
C PHE A 37 -5.78 -8.74 -8.99
N SER A 38 -5.62 -8.36 -10.26
CA SER A 38 -5.06 -9.20 -11.32
C SER A 38 -3.56 -8.94 -11.48
N TYR A 39 -2.74 -9.90 -11.08
CA TYR A 39 -1.29 -9.83 -11.31
C TYR A 39 -0.94 -9.75 -12.80
N ASP A 40 -1.68 -10.49 -13.66
CA ASP A 40 -1.47 -10.48 -15.10
C ASP A 40 -1.73 -9.08 -15.71
N ALA A 41 -2.72 -8.33 -15.20
CA ALA A 41 -2.98 -6.97 -15.65
C ALA A 41 -1.83 -6.02 -15.29
N LEU A 42 -1.23 -6.19 -14.11
CA LEU A 42 -0.06 -5.42 -13.69
C LEU A 42 1.17 -5.76 -14.54
N LEU A 43 1.40 -7.03 -14.86
CA LEU A 43 2.47 -7.45 -15.75
C LEU A 43 2.28 -6.88 -17.17
N GLU A 44 1.05 -6.85 -17.66
CA GLU A 44 0.76 -6.24 -18.97
C GLU A 44 1.02 -4.74 -18.97
N ALA A 45 0.62 -4.00 -17.93
CA ALA A 45 0.94 -2.58 -17.78
C ALA A 45 2.45 -2.34 -17.77
N LYS A 46 3.21 -3.13 -17.00
CA LYS A 46 4.68 -3.06 -16.93
C LYS A 46 5.37 -3.51 -18.24
N ARG A 47 4.73 -4.36 -19.04
CA ARG A 47 5.24 -4.73 -20.38
C ARG A 47 5.18 -3.54 -21.35
N ILE A 48 4.15 -2.71 -21.23
CA ILE A 48 3.98 -1.49 -22.06
C ILE A 48 4.97 -0.40 -21.60
N ASP A 49 5.08 -0.24 -20.28
CA ASP A 49 6.05 0.70 -19.68
C ASP A 49 6.67 0.11 -18.42
N PRO A 50 7.92 -0.38 -18.47
CA PRO A 50 8.63 -0.93 -17.33
C PRO A 50 8.87 0.06 -16.19
N GLY A 51 8.82 1.36 -16.44
CA GLY A 51 8.98 2.43 -15.45
C GLY A 51 7.75 2.65 -14.57
N LEU A 52 6.58 2.12 -14.95
CA LEU A 52 5.37 2.24 -14.15
C LEU A 52 5.51 1.53 -12.81
N ARG A 53 5.08 2.20 -11.75
CA ARG A 53 4.94 1.60 -10.43
C ARG A 53 3.63 0.80 -10.38
N ALA A 54 3.71 -0.43 -9.88
CA ALA A 54 2.57 -1.33 -9.81
C ALA A 54 2.43 -1.97 -8.43
N GLY A 55 1.20 -2.18 -7.97
CA GLY A 55 0.87 -2.77 -6.68
C GLY A 55 -0.24 -3.81 -6.77
N LEU A 56 -0.03 -5.00 -6.14
CA LEU A 56 -1.05 -6.03 -6.08
C LEU A 56 -2.03 -5.76 -4.94
N ILE A 57 -3.33 -5.80 -5.25
CA ILE A 57 -4.39 -5.70 -4.23
C ILE A 57 -4.66 -7.11 -3.69
N ILE A 58 -4.61 -7.25 -2.35
CA ILE A 58 -4.71 -8.51 -1.64
C ILE A 58 -5.85 -8.42 -0.61
N ALA A 59 -6.92 -9.20 -0.83
CA ALA A 59 -8.01 -9.33 0.14
C ALA A 59 -7.74 -10.42 1.18
N LEU A 60 -7.09 -11.51 0.77
CA LEU A 60 -6.71 -12.64 1.62
C LEU A 60 -5.26 -13.02 1.29
N ALA A 61 -4.40 -13.04 2.29
CA ALA A 61 -3.01 -13.43 2.11
C ALA A 61 -2.90 -14.97 2.10
N LEU A 62 -2.62 -15.52 0.93
CA LEU A 62 -2.27 -16.91 0.74
C LEU A 62 -0.85 -16.97 0.16
N GLY A 63 0.12 -17.40 0.98
CA GLY A 63 1.51 -17.57 0.57
C GLY A 63 2.37 -16.29 0.63
N ASP A 64 3.61 -16.42 0.18
CA ASP A 64 4.61 -15.36 0.21
C ASP A 64 4.51 -14.49 -1.06
N VAL A 65 3.76 -13.39 -0.95
CA VAL A 65 3.55 -12.41 -2.03
C VAL A 65 4.70 -11.41 -2.17
N SER A 66 5.65 -11.37 -1.22
CA SER A 66 6.81 -10.47 -1.28
C SER A 66 7.78 -10.79 -2.42
N ARG A 67 7.69 -12.01 -2.99
CA ARG A 67 8.50 -12.44 -4.14
C ARG A 67 8.03 -11.87 -5.49
N LEU A 68 6.87 -11.25 -5.52
CA LEU A 68 6.37 -10.61 -6.74
C LEU A 68 7.20 -9.34 -7.02
N LYS A 69 7.61 -9.15 -8.27
CA LYS A 69 8.38 -7.99 -8.70
C LYS A 69 7.47 -6.79 -8.92
N LEU A 70 6.93 -6.26 -7.83
CA LEU A 70 6.04 -5.10 -7.79
C LEU A 70 6.54 -4.10 -6.75
N GLU A 71 6.16 -2.86 -6.88
CA GLU A 71 6.59 -1.77 -6.02
C GLU A 71 5.76 -1.64 -4.74
N ALA A 72 4.52 -2.19 -4.74
CA ALA A 72 3.65 -2.12 -3.58
C ALA A 72 2.76 -3.37 -3.41
N LEU A 73 2.37 -3.64 -2.17
CA LEU A 73 1.29 -4.53 -1.79
C LEU A 73 0.17 -3.71 -1.17
N SER A 74 -1.05 -3.80 -1.71
CA SER A 74 -2.24 -3.13 -1.20
C SER A 74 -3.11 -4.14 -0.47
N VAL A 75 -3.02 -4.18 0.86
CA VAL A 75 -3.54 -5.27 1.70
C VAL A 75 -4.78 -4.82 2.45
N ARG A 76 -5.79 -5.69 2.51
CA ARG A 76 -6.96 -5.48 3.37
C ARG A 76 -6.53 -5.46 4.85
N ALA A 77 -7.02 -4.49 5.62
CA ALA A 77 -6.57 -4.24 6.99
C ALA A 77 -6.66 -5.47 7.90
N GLU A 78 -7.72 -6.29 7.76
CA GLU A 78 -7.95 -7.48 8.57
C GLU A 78 -7.01 -8.65 8.23
N SER A 79 -6.37 -8.60 7.06
CA SER A 79 -5.46 -9.65 6.57
C SER A 79 -3.98 -9.30 6.77
N LEU A 80 -3.70 -8.08 7.27
CA LEU A 80 -2.33 -7.60 7.43
C LEU A 80 -1.66 -8.16 8.68
N THR A 81 -0.52 -8.82 8.53
CA THR A 81 0.35 -9.25 9.64
C THR A 81 1.67 -8.47 9.66
N ASP A 82 2.37 -8.50 10.81
CA ASP A 82 3.67 -7.84 10.94
C ASP A 82 4.74 -8.54 10.10
N GLU A 83 4.62 -9.86 9.93
CA GLU A 83 5.49 -10.65 9.05
C GLU A 83 5.35 -10.22 7.60
N MET A 84 4.11 -9.90 7.15
CA MET A 84 3.88 -9.37 5.79
C MET A 84 4.54 -8.01 5.60
N ILE A 85 4.40 -7.10 6.56
CA ILE A 85 5.05 -5.78 6.50
C ILE A 85 6.57 -5.96 6.40
N ALA A 86 7.15 -6.75 7.31
CA ALA A 86 8.58 -7.00 7.34
C ALA A 86 9.09 -7.69 6.06
N ALA A 87 8.32 -8.64 5.49
CA ALA A 87 8.70 -9.33 4.25
C ALA A 87 8.64 -8.38 3.04
N ALA A 88 7.59 -7.57 2.92
CA ALA A 88 7.46 -6.57 1.87
C ALA A 88 8.60 -5.55 1.91
N HIS A 89 8.89 -4.97 3.08
CA HIS A 89 9.97 -4.01 3.26
C HIS A 89 11.35 -4.61 2.94
N ARG A 90 11.63 -5.87 3.34
CA ARG A 90 12.87 -6.56 2.94
C ARG A 90 12.98 -6.75 1.42
N ALA A 91 11.86 -6.88 0.73
CA ALA A 91 11.80 -6.96 -0.72
C ALA A 91 11.81 -5.58 -1.42
N GLY A 92 11.85 -4.49 -0.68
CA GLY A 92 11.80 -3.12 -1.21
C GLY A 92 10.41 -2.67 -1.67
N GLN A 93 9.35 -3.33 -1.18
CA GLN A 93 7.96 -3.04 -1.53
C GLN A 93 7.31 -2.17 -0.46
N GLU A 94 6.46 -1.22 -0.90
CA GLU A 94 5.59 -0.46 -0.01
C GLU A 94 4.37 -1.30 0.42
N VAL A 95 3.88 -1.06 1.63
CA VAL A 95 2.66 -1.67 2.16
C VAL A 95 1.57 -0.61 2.29
N HIS A 96 0.53 -0.74 1.48
CA HIS A 96 -0.67 0.10 1.49
C HIS A 96 -1.82 -0.67 2.14
N VAL A 97 -2.59 -0.03 3.02
CA VAL A 97 -3.65 -0.73 3.77
C VAL A 97 -5.00 -0.09 3.51
N TRP A 98 -6.02 -0.89 3.18
CA TRP A 98 -7.37 -0.45 2.82
C TRP A 98 -8.46 -1.29 3.51
N THR A 99 -9.70 -0.81 3.67
CA THR A 99 -10.09 0.59 3.84
C THR A 99 -10.15 0.88 5.33
N VAL A 100 -9.44 1.87 5.80
CA VAL A 100 -9.26 2.16 7.23
C VAL A 100 -9.90 3.49 7.57
N ASN A 101 -11.03 3.48 8.28
CA ASN A 101 -11.77 4.67 8.66
C ASN A 101 -11.75 4.94 10.18
N ASN A 102 -11.26 4.00 10.99
CA ASN A 102 -11.18 4.15 12.43
C ASN A 102 -9.85 4.82 12.84
N PRO A 103 -9.88 5.97 13.58
CA PRO A 103 -8.66 6.69 13.97
C PRO A 103 -7.68 5.87 14.81
N ARG A 104 -8.19 5.01 15.71
CA ARG A 104 -7.34 4.12 16.51
C ARG A 104 -6.64 3.05 15.67
N GLN A 105 -7.30 2.59 14.59
CA GLN A 105 -6.69 1.67 13.65
C GLN A 105 -5.65 2.37 12.78
N MET A 106 -5.90 3.62 12.34
CA MET A 106 -4.92 4.45 11.65
C MET A 106 -3.66 4.64 12.47
N ASP A 107 -3.80 5.02 13.74
CA ASP A 107 -2.69 5.20 14.68
C ASP A 107 -1.87 3.91 14.85
N ARG A 108 -2.53 2.75 15.06
CA ARG A 108 -1.85 1.46 15.14
C ARG A 108 -1.09 1.11 13.87
N LEU A 109 -1.65 1.36 12.70
CA LEU A 109 -1.01 1.06 11.41
C LEU A 109 0.19 1.96 11.15
N ILE A 110 0.12 3.26 11.49
CA ILE A 110 1.25 4.18 11.43
C ILE A 110 2.40 3.67 12.32
N LYS A 111 2.10 3.22 13.55
CA LYS A 111 3.09 2.65 14.48
C LYS A 111 3.72 1.36 13.97
N ARG A 112 2.97 0.55 13.23
CA ARG A 112 3.46 -0.68 12.58
C ARG A 112 4.31 -0.40 11.35
N GLY A 113 4.39 0.86 10.89
CA GLY A 113 5.24 1.27 9.78
C GLY A 113 4.67 0.99 8.40
N VAL A 114 3.34 0.97 8.23
CA VAL A 114 2.75 0.91 6.88
C VAL A 114 3.06 2.20 6.11
N ASP A 115 3.26 2.09 4.80
CA ASP A 115 3.69 3.22 3.97
C ASP A 115 2.53 4.09 3.51
N ASN A 116 1.33 3.50 3.40
CA ASN A 116 0.13 4.23 3.00
C ASN A 116 -1.13 3.64 3.63
N ILE A 117 -2.10 4.50 3.94
CA ILE A 117 -3.43 4.13 4.41
C ILE A 117 -4.46 4.70 3.44
N ILE A 118 -5.30 3.82 2.91
CA ILE A 118 -6.42 4.16 2.03
C ILE A 118 -7.67 4.28 2.91
N THR A 119 -8.29 5.46 2.90
CA THR A 119 -9.40 5.82 3.78
C THR A 119 -10.42 6.72 3.07
N ASP A 120 -11.67 6.65 3.50
CA ASP A 120 -12.73 7.60 3.11
C ASP A 120 -12.71 8.89 3.96
N GLN A 121 -11.81 8.94 4.98
CA GLN A 121 -11.68 10.05 5.94
C GLN A 121 -10.25 10.61 5.95
N PRO A 122 -9.77 11.20 4.83
CA PRO A 122 -8.38 11.65 4.72
C PRO A 122 -8.03 12.77 5.70
N ASP A 123 -8.98 13.60 6.07
CA ASP A 123 -8.80 14.66 7.09
C ASP A 123 -8.55 14.08 8.49
N VAL A 124 -9.20 12.97 8.84
CA VAL A 124 -8.94 12.23 10.09
C VAL A 124 -7.54 11.65 10.08
N LEU A 125 -7.15 10.99 8.97
CA LEU A 125 -5.82 10.41 8.83
C LEU A 125 -4.72 11.47 8.94
N ILE A 126 -4.91 12.65 8.34
CA ILE A 126 -3.95 13.77 8.44
C ILE A 126 -3.76 14.17 9.90
N ARG A 127 -4.84 14.32 10.68
CA ARG A 127 -4.73 14.67 12.11
C ARG A 127 -3.95 13.61 12.89
N VAL A 128 -4.29 12.33 12.73
CA VAL A 128 -3.59 11.22 13.40
C VAL A 128 -2.11 11.18 13.04
N ARG A 129 -1.77 11.36 11.76
CA ARG A 129 -0.38 11.43 11.28
C ARG A 129 0.37 12.61 11.88
N ASP A 130 -0.26 13.78 11.94
CA ASP A 130 0.37 15.01 12.44
C ASP A 130 0.57 14.96 13.96
N GLU A 131 -0.32 14.30 14.70
CA GLU A 131 -0.12 13.98 16.13
C GLU A 131 1.11 13.09 16.31
N TRP A 132 1.23 12.02 15.50
CA TRP A 132 2.40 11.14 15.50
C TRP A 132 3.70 11.89 15.12
N ALA A 133 3.64 12.80 14.15
CA ALA A 133 4.79 13.57 13.69
C ALA A 133 5.33 14.53 14.75
N ARG A 134 4.48 15.02 15.67
CA ARG A 134 4.87 15.91 16.77
C ARG A 134 5.61 15.21 17.89
N LEU A 135 5.52 13.88 17.98
CA LEU A 135 6.24 13.11 19.00
C LEU A 135 7.74 13.18 18.79
N THR A 136 8.46 13.39 19.87
CA THR A 136 9.92 13.30 19.88
C THR A 136 10.39 11.86 19.61
N TRP A 137 11.64 11.70 19.24
CA TRP A 137 12.22 10.38 19.01
C TRP A 137 12.09 9.46 20.25
N SER A 138 12.33 10.00 21.46
CA SER A 138 12.19 9.25 22.71
C SER A 138 10.75 8.80 23.00
N GLU A 139 9.76 9.65 22.73
CA GLU A 139 8.34 9.29 22.89
C GLU A 139 7.93 8.19 21.88
N ARG A 140 8.38 8.29 20.63
CA ARG A 140 8.14 7.24 19.62
C ARG A 140 8.78 5.91 20.03
N LEU A 141 10.00 5.93 20.56
CA LEU A 141 10.69 4.73 21.03
C LEU A 141 9.95 4.08 22.21
N LEU A 142 9.48 4.87 23.17
CA LEU A 142 8.69 4.38 24.30
C LEU A 142 7.37 3.75 23.85
N LEU A 143 6.67 4.35 22.88
CA LEU A 143 5.44 3.82 22.32
C LEU A 143 5.69 2.51 21.55
N ALA A 144 6.77 2.42 20.77
CA ALA A 144 7.16 1.20 20.07
C ALA A 144 7.50 0.08 21.05
N ALA A 145 8.23 0.38 22.15
CA ALA A 145 8.54 -0.59 23.18
C ALA A 145 7.28 -1.12 23.91
N ARG A 146 6.31 -0.26 24.19
CA ARG A 146 5.01 -0.67 24.78
C ARG A 146 4.25 -1.61 23.84
N LEU A 147 4.23 -1.32 22.53
CA LEU A 147 3.58 -2.18 21.54
C LEU A 147 4.21 -3.58 21.49
N ILE A 148 5.54 -3.66 21.54
CA ILE A 148 6.29 -4.93 21.54
C ILE A 148 6.05 -5.72 22.83
N LEU A 149 5.92 -5.03 23.98
CA LEU A 149 5.70 -5.65 25.28
C LEU A 149 4.22 -5.95 25.59
N GLY A 150 3.30 -5.59 24.68
CA GLY A 150 1.86 -5.83 24.86
C GLY A 150 1.23 -5.04 26.04
N ILE A 151 1.79 -3.87 26.39
CA ILE A 151 1.39 -3.06 27.54
C ILE A 151 0.27 -2.05 27.18
N ASP A 152 -0.16 -1.99 25.93
CA ASP A 152 -1.29 -1.18 25.51
C ASP A 152 -2.60 -1.92 25.83
N GLY A 153 -3.21 -1.57 26.97
CA GLY A 153 -4.55 -1.94 27.38
C GLY A 153 -5.63 -1.04 26.79
#